data_5f6d83748aa908f7fb9c8cd1cafe1c77
#
_entry.id   5f6d83748aa908f7fb9c8cd1cafe1c77
#
_cell.length_a   1.000
_cell.length_b   1.000
_cell.length_c   1.000
_cell.angle_alpha   90.00
_cell.angle_beta   90.00
_cell.angle_gamma   90.00
#
_symmetry.space_group_name_H-M   'P 1'
#
loop_
_entity.id
_entity.type
_entity.pdbx_description
1 polymer ?
#
loop_
_entity_poly.entity_id
_entity_poly.type
_entity_poly.pdbx_seq_one_letter_code
_entity_poly.pdbx_strand_id
1 'polypeptide(L)'
;MNAICDQAHKIQHTSNYYYTKVQADFAKRLCEATGYEKMFFGNSGAEANECAIKLARKYSFDKYGKDAERNIIITLVNSFHGRTLCTLSATGQEVFHNYFFPFVGGFENVIANDIDDLMDK
;
A
#
# COMPACT_ATOMS: atom_id res chain seq x y z
N MET A 1 18.98 1.02 -21.31
CA MET A 1 19.58 2.38 -21.26
C MET A 1 18.92 3.34 -22.24
N ASN A 2 18.82 3.05 -23.55
CA ASN A 2 18.30 4.00 -24.55
C ASN A 2 16.93 4.57 -24.22
N ALA A 3 15.96 3.73 -23.81
CA ALA A 3 14.61 4.21 -23.46
C ALA A 3 14.59 5.24 -22.32
N ILE A 4 15.50 5.11 -21.33
CA ILE A 4 15.62 6.07 -20.23
C ILE A 4 16.17 7.40 -20.75
N CYS A 5 17.24 7.34 -21.55
CA CYS A 5 17.84 8.53 -22.17
C CYS A 5 16.84 9.24 -23.08
N ASP A 6 16.15 8.50 -23.94
CA ASP A 6 15.14 9.05 -24.86
C ASP A 6 13.99 9.74 -24.10
N GLN A 7 13.53 9.14 -22.99
CA GLN A 7 12.48 9.73 -22.17
C GLN A 7 12.98 10.95 -21.38
N ALA A 8 14.20 10.90 -20.86
CA ALA A 8 14.81 12.02 -20.13
C ALA A 8 14.96 13.27 -21.00
N HIS A 9 15.25 13.10 -22.31
CA HIS A 9 15.30 14.20 -23.27
C HIS A 9 13.92 14.80 -23.61
N LYS A 10 12.83 14.05 -23.37
CA LYS A 10 11.47 14.53 -23.63
C LYS A 10 10.89 15.23 -22.40
N ILE A 11 10.78 14.48 -21.30
CA ILE A 11 10.22 14.98 -20.07
C ILE A 11 10.59 14.05 -18.91
N GLN A 12 11.07 14.63 -17.81
CA GLN A 12 11.45 13.90 -16.61
C GLN A 12 10.34 13.88 -15.56
N HIS A 13 9.69 15.02 -15.35
CA HIS A 13 8.66 15.19 -14.31
C HIS A 13 7.65 16.28 -14.69
N THR A 14 6.37 16.03 -14.40
CA THR A 14 5.27 16.99 -14.67
C THR A 14 4.34 17.21 -13.50
N SER A 15 4.59 16.59 -12.35
CA SER A 15 3.62 16.44 -11.26
C SER A 15 2.31 15.72 -11.66
N ASN A 16 1.45 15.45 -10.67
CA ASN A 16 0.14 14.81 -10.91
C ASN A 16 -0.94 15.79 -11.42
N TYR A 17 -0.59 17.05 -11.67
CA TYR A 17 -1.51 18.02 -12.30
C TYR A 17 -1.66 17.80 -13.81
N TYR A 18 -0.73 17.08 -14.43
CA TYR A 18 -0.71 16.85 -15.88
C TYR A 18 -0.61 15.37 -16.20
N TYR A 19 -1.28 14.97 -17.28
CA TYR A 19 -1.13 13.61 -17.81
C TYR A 19 0.14 13.48 -18.63
N THR A 20 0.86 12.39 -18.42
CA THR A 20 1.98 12.00 -19.28
C THR A 20 1.62 10.76 -20.08
N LYS A 21 1.99 10.77 -21.37
CA LYS A 21 1.70 9.62 -22.25
C LYS A 21 2.31 8.32 -21.73
N VAL A 22 3.55 8.37 -21.24
CA VAL A 22 4.26 7.19 -20.73
C VAL A 22 3.53 6.56 -19.54
N GLN A 23 3.07 7.37 -18.58
CA GLN A 23 2.31 6.88 -17.44
C GLN A 23 0.95 6.30 -17.85
N ALA A 24 0.23 6.98 -18.75
CA ALA A 24 -1.06 6.52 -19.24
C ALA A 24 -0.94 5.20 -20.02
N ASP A 25 0.02 5.09 -20.92
CA ASP A 25 0.28 3.86 -21.69
C ASP A 25 0.67 2.70 -20.78
N PHE A 26 1.51 2.95 -19.76
CA PHE A 26 1.90 1.94 -18.79
C PHE A 26 0.73 1.48 -17.92
N ALA A 27 -0.06 2.43 -17.40
CA ALA A 27 -1.26 2.11 -16.61
C ALA A 27 -2.24 1.25 -17.41
N LYS A 28 -2.50 1.60 -18.67
CA LYS A 28 -3.37 0.83 -19.56
C LYS A 28 -2.87 -0.61 -19.70
N ARG A 29 -1.59 -0.79 -20.07
CA ARG A 29 -0.99 -2.11 -20.26
C ARG A 29 -1.01 -2.95 -18.98
N LEU A 30 -0.77 -2.32 -17.83
CA LEU A 30 -0.77 -3.01 -16.56
C LEU A 30 -2.19 -3.43 -16.16
N CYS A 31 -3.20 -2.57 -16.35
CA CYS A 31 -4.60 -2.92 -16.13
C CYS A 31 -5.05 -4.09 -17.03
N GLU A 32 -4.71 -4.04 -18.33
CA GLU A 32 -5.01 -5.12 -19.27
C GLU A 32 -4.35 -6.46 -18.88
N ALA A 33 -3.11 -6.41 -18.40
CA ALA A 33 -2.37 -7.61 -17.99
C ALA A 33 -2.83 -8.22 -16.66
N THR A 34 -3.34 -7.39 -15.75
CA THR A 34 -3.70 -7.82 -14.38
C THR A 34 -5.20 -7.99 -14.17
N GLY A 35 -6.04 -7.46 -15.07
CA GLY A 35 -7.49 -7.46 -14.94
C GLY A 35 -8.04 -6.39 -13.98
N TYR A 36 -7.20 -5.51 -13.43
CA TYR A 36 -7.65 -4.37 -12.63
C TYR A 36 -8.07 -3.19 -13.52
N GLU A 37 -9.04 -2.43 -13.08
CA GLU A 37 -9.55 -1.28 -13.84
C GLU A 37 -8.76 0.01 -13.61
N LYS A 38 -8.03 0.11 -12.48
CA LYS A 38 -7.34 1.32 -12.06
C LYS A 38 -5.99 1.00 -11.42
N MET A 39 -5.07 1.95 -11.50
CA MET A 39 -3.75 1.87 -10.93
C MET A 39 -3.42 3.12 -10.12
N PHE A 40 -2.67 2.93 -9.06
CA PHE A 40 -2.01 3.98 -8.30
C PHE A 40 -0.50 3.82 -8.40
N PHE A 41 0.20 4.89 -8.69
CA PHE A 41 1.66 4.92 -8.74
C PHE A 41 2.21 5.70 -7.54
N GLY A 42 3.05 5.06 -6.77
CA GLY A 42 3.86 5.66 -5.71
C GLY A 42 5.34 5.55 -6.02
N ASN A 43 6.18 6.23 -5.26
CA ASN A 43 7.63 6.20 -5.46
C ASN A 43 8.31 5.00 -4.79
N SER A 44 7.59 4.30 -3.93
CA SER A 44 8.13 3.18 -3.14
C SER A 44 7.06 2.18 -2.74
N GLY A 45 7.47 0.98 -2.33
CA GLY A 45 6.57 -0.01 -1.75
C GLY A 45 5.86 0.50 -0.48
N ALA A 46 6.54 1.31 0.34
CA ALA A 46 5.93 1.93 1.51
C ALA A 46 4.77 2.86 1.12
N GLU A 47 4.95 3.70 0.10
CA GLU A 47 3.88 4.58 -0.40
C GLU A 47 2.72 3.79 -1.02
N ALA A 48 3.02 2.69 -1.73
CA ALA A 48 1.98 1.79 -2.24
C ALA A 48 1.18 1.16 -1.09
N ASN A 49 1.83 0.70 -0.02
CA ASN A 49 1.16 0.17 1.16
C ASN A 49 0.38 1.25 1.92
N GLU A 50 0.88 2.49 2.04
CA GLU A 50 0.12 3.61 2.60
C GLU A 50 -1.18 3.85 1.82
N CYS A 51 -1.13 3.80 0.50
CA CYS A 51 -2.31 3.91 -0.34
C CYS A 51 -3.27 2.74 -0.12
N ALA A 52 -2.78 1.51 -0.09
CA ALA A 52 -3.60 0.31 0.14
C ALA A 52 -4.31 0.34 1.50
N ILE A 53 -3.61 0.71 2.57
CA ILE A 53 -4.16 0.86 3.93
C ILE A 53 -5.27 1.91 3.96
N LYS A 54 -5.01 3.09 3.38
CA LYS A 54 -6.00 4.17 3.31
C LYS A 54 -7.21 3.78 2.46
N LEU A 55 -6.99 3.10 1.35
CA LEU A 55 -8.05 2.61 0.46
C LEU A 55 -8.94 1.58 1.18
N ALA A 56 -8.34 0.61 1.87
CA ALA A 56 -9.06 -0.39 2.63
C ALA A 56 -9.94 0.24 3.73
N ARG A 57 -9.37 1.18 4.50
CA ARG A 57 -10.11 1.91 5.55
C ARG A 57 -11.24 2.78 4.96
N LYS A 58 -10.96 3.48 3.87
CA LYS A 58 -11.98 4.31 3.18
C LYS A 58 -13.12 3.45 2.62
N TYR A 59 -12.78 2.34 1.95
CA TYR A 59 -13.77 1.40 1.44
C TYR A 59 -14.66 0.83 2.56
N SER A 60 -14.04 0.41 3.67
CA SER A 60 -14.76 -0.09 4.84
C SER A 60 -15.71 0.96 5.40
N PHE A 61 -15.24 2.19 5.58
CA PHE A 61 -16.05 3.30 6.06
C PHE A 61 -17.25 3.60 5.12
N ASP A 62 -17.01 3.69 3.81
CA ASP A 62 -18.06 4.00 2.84
C ASP A 62 -19.14 2.92 2.78
N LYS A 63 -18.72 1.66 2.92
CA LYS A 63 -19.62 0.52 2.78
C LYS A 63 -20.40 0.18 4.07
N TYR A 64 -19.76 0.33 5.23
CA TYR A 64 -20.30 -0.18 6.50
C TYR A 64 -20.54 0.93 7.53
N GLY A 65 -20.05 2.15 7.30
CA GLY A 65 -20.12 3.24 8.25
C GLY A 65 -19.08 3.17 9.37
N LYS A 66 -18.99 4.24 10.14
CA LYS A 66 -18.03 4.36 11.25
C LYS A 66 -18.32 3.39 12.39
N ASP A 67 -19.62 3.21 12.68
CA ASP A 67 -20.07 2.44 13.86
C ASP A 67 -19.91 0.92 13.68
N ALA A 68 -19.58 0.46 12.46
CA ALA A 68 -19.28 -0.94 12.23
C ALA A 68 -17.91 -1.39 12.76
N GLU A 69 -17.05 -0.44 13.16
CA GLU A 69 -15.69 -0.67 13.71
C GLU A 69 -14.79 -1.58 12.88
N ARG A 70 -15.07 -1.71 11.56
CA ARG A 70 -14.30 -2.53 10.62
C ARG A 70 -13.07 -1.77 10.12
N ASN A 71 -12.13 -1.55 11.00
CA ASN A 71 -10.93 -0.73 10.77
C ASN A 71 -9.61 -1.45 11.04
N ILE A 72 -9.66 -2.72 11.45
CA ILE A 72 -8.50 -3.58 11.66
C ILE A 72 -7.99 -4.09 10.31
N ILE A 73 -6.68 -4.02 10.12
CA ILE A 73 -5.96 -4.61 8.99
C ILE A 73 -5.06 -5.71 9.53
N ILE A 74 -5.27 -6.91 9.04
CA ILE A 74 -4.50 -8.09 9.44
C ILE A 74 -3.28 -8.20 8.52
N THR A 75 -2.13 -8.43 9.13
CA THR A 75 -0.84 -8.67 8.45
C THR A 75 -0.18 -9.93 9.01
N LEU A 76 0.85 -10.42 8.36
CA LEU A 76 1.52 -11.63 8.83
C LEU A 76 2.67 -11.32 9.80
N VAL A 77 2.84 -12.15 10.79
CA VAL A 77 4.06 -12.21 11.62
C VAL A 77 5.27 -12.36 10.69
N ASN A 78 6.35 -11.65 10.98
CA ASN A 78 7.57 -11.56 10.18
C ASN A 78 7.41 -10.88 8.81
N SER A 79 6.25 -10.30 8.48
CA SER A 79 6.07 -9.53 7.26
C SER A 79 6.81 -8.17 7.31
N PHE A 80 7.02 -7.58 6.14
CA PHE A 80 7.57 -6.23 6.00
C PHE A 80 6.69 -5.40 5.08
N HIS A 81 6.26 -4.22 5.56
CA HIS A 81 5.35 -3.33 4.81
C HIS A 81 5.94 -1.95 4.51
N GLY A 82 7.08 -1.61 5.12
CA GLY A 82 7.75 -0.33 4.93
C GLY A 82 8.20 0.30 6.25
N ARG A 83 8.70 1.54 6.17
CA ARG A 83 9.28 2.26 7.32
C ARG A 83 8.65 3.63 7.57
N THR A 84 7.53 3.97 6.94
CA THR A 84 6.67 5.08 7.40
C THR A 84 6.02 4.66 8.72
N LEU A 85 5.55 5.60 9.52
CA LEU A 85 4.93 5.25 10.81
C LEU A 85 3.75 4.29 10.65
N CYS A 86 2.92 4.45 9.62
CA CYS A 86 1.79 3.57 9.37
C CYS A 86 2.23 2.19 8.85
N THR A 87 3.11 2.13 7.86
CA THR A 87 3.60 0.85 7.32
C THR A 87 4.51 0.11 8.29
N LEU A 88 5.22 0.84 9.17
CA LEU A 88 5.97 0.27 10.27
C LEU A 88 5.03 -0.40 11.28
N SER A 89 3.90 0.23 11.60
CA SER A 89 2.88 -0.36 12.48
C SER A 89 2.25 -1.64 11.90
N ALA A 90 2.18 -1.75 10.56
CA ALA A 90 1.72 -2.94 9.86
C ALA A 90 2.79 -4.05 9.74
N THR A 91 4.07 -3.71 9.91
CA THR A 91 5.20 -4.64 9.79
C THR A 91 5.22 -5.61 10.97
N GLY A 92 5.20 -6.92 10.69
CA GLY A 92 5.15 -7.97 11.71
C GLY A 92 6.53 -8.40 12.26
N GLN A 93 7.57 -7.59 12.10
CA GLN A 93 8.93 -7.86 12.60
C GLN A 93 9.25 -6.96 13.78
N GLU A 94 9.27 -7.51 14.98
CA GLU A 94 9.48 -6.76 16.24
C GLU A 94 10.77 -5.94 16.27
N VAL A 95 11.83 -6.40 15.60
CA VAL A 95 13.10 -5.70 15.55
C VAL A 95 12.99 -4.26 15.04
N PHE A 96 11.98 -3.97 14.21
CA PHE A 96 11.73 -2.63 13.69
C PHE A 96 10.85 -1.77 14.61
N HIS A 97 10.29 -2.33 15.69
CA HIS A 97 9.36 -1.63 16.58
C HIS A 97 10.03 -0.99 17.80
N ASN A 98 11.33 -1.17 18.00
CA ASN A 98 11.99 -0.86 19.27
C ASN A 98 12.00 0.62 19.69
N TYR A 99 11.86 1.60 18.77
CA TYR A 99 12.19 3.00 19.08
C TYR A 99 11.13 4.01 18.64
N PHE A 100 10.06 3.62 17.95
CA PHE A 100 9.20 4.54 17.19
C PHE A 100 7.78 4.65 17.73
N PHE A 101 7.63 4.55 19.03
CA PHE A 101 6.32 4.69 19.70
C PHE A 101 5.84 6.16 19.74
N PRO A 102 4.50 6.38 19.74
CA PRO A 102 3.42 5.41 19.63
C PRO A 102 3.17 4.97 18.18
N PHE A 103 2.74 3.71 18.01
CA PHE A 103 2.36 3.17 16.71
C PHE A 103 0.94 3.58 16.31
N VAL A 104 0.67 3.52 14.99
CA VAL A 104 -0.68 3.71 14.44
C VAL A 104 -1.52 2.48 14.76
N GLY A 105 -2.64 2.67 15.46
CA GLY A 105 -3.56 1.56 15.80
C GLY A 105 -4.30 0.98 14.61
N GLY A 106 -4.92 -0.18 14.84
CA GLY A 106 -5.74 -0.89 13.84
C GLY A 106 -4.94 -1.84 12.96
N PHE A 107 -3.90 -2.44 13.51
CA PHE A 107 -3.15 -3.53 12.89
C PHE A 107 -3.05 -4.71 13.87
N GLU A 108 -3.23 -5.91 13.34
CA GLU A 108 -3.04 -7.18 14.04
C GLU A 108 -2.13 -8.08 13.19
N ASN A 109 -1.24 -8.81 13.86
CA ASN A 109 -0.38 -9.76 13.17
C ASN A 109 -0.86 -11.19 13.45
N VAL A 110 -0.87 -12.03 12.42
CA VAL A 110 -1.25 -13.44 12.49
C VAL A 110 -0.16 -14.34 11.92
N ILE A 111 -0.10 -15.57 12.40
CA ILE A 111 0.83 -16.59 11.92
C ILE A 111 0.35 -17.10 10.56
N ALA A 112 1.27 -17.19 9.58
CA ALA A 112 0.93 -17.70 8.26
C ALA A 112 0.47 -19.18 8.34
N ASN A 113 -0.64 -19.49 7.64
CA ASN A 113 -1.28 -20.81 7.59
C ASN A 113 -1.86 -21.30 8.95
N ASP A 114 -2.06 -20.41 9.90
CA ASP A 114 -2.75 -20.68 11.16
C ASP A 114 -4.13 -20.04 11.15
N ILE A 115 -5.16 -20.87 10.93
CA ILE A 115 -6.55 -20.41 10.84
C ILE A 115 -7.10 -20.08 12.25
N ASP A 116 -6.65 -20.80 13.26
CA ASP A 116 -7.12 -20.58 14.63
C ASP A 116 -6.61 -19.21 15.13
N ASP A 117 -5.33 -18.88 14.89
CA ASP A 117 -4.77 -17.56 15.20
C ASP A 117 -5.50 -16.43 14.43
N LEU A 118 -5.90 -16.67 13.18
CA LEU A 118 -6.69 -15.71 12.41
C LEU A 118 -8.10 -15.50 12.95
N MET A 119 -8.74 -16.55 13.44
CA MET A 119 -10.12 -16.48 13.95
C MET A 119 -10.20 -15.84 15.34
N ASP A 120 -9.09 -15.78 16.06
CA ASP A 120 -8.99 -15.15 17.39
C ASP A 120 -8.79 -13.62 17.32
N LYS A 121 -8.62 -13.04 16.11
CA LYS A 121 -8.42 -11.59 15.86
C LYS A 121 -9.70 -10.91 15.39
#